data_f8ec1815247753696fd38007b27f236c
#
_entry.id   f8ec1815247753696fd38007b27f236c
#
_cell.length_a   1.000
_cell.length_b   1.000
_cell.length_c   1.000
_cell.angle_alpha   90.00
_cell.angle_beta   90.00
_cell.angle_gamma   90.00
#
_symmetry.space_group_name_H-M   'P 1'
#
loop_
_entity.id
_entity.type
_entity.pdbx_description
1 polymer ?
#
loop_
_entity_poly.entity_id
_entity_poly.type
_entity_poly.pdbx_seq_one_letter_code
_entity_poly.pdbx_strand_id
1 'polypeptide(L)'
;MGFGHCYISRVNQKISDAKMKRALGQLKRKLPGRVLTDLGAREQASVDNLRISFVPDAVIQVQKGAEVGAVLKLANEYGIPVTARGAGSSATGSAVPVCEGWVLDLSLLKSIKLNPFSKIVSVEPGVLTEVLQTKMARSGLFYPPDPSSKKYSTIGGNIACNAGGMHCVKYGVTRDYVLGLEGYLANGAFVEWGLPLKKFVSGLNLRDLWIGSEGTLGIVTKAHLKLIPLPEKRWMGMFAFKNEQSALACVSRLLKSGILPSMCEFLDRQSVDCAEQLTGRPIFKGASSVSILIIELDGSSDQLRQQKKSLLEITKKTALDCVEAKTEKASEAILKVRRLCSQAMYSIADTKLNEDVVVPIERQYELIRYTLELKKEIGLATPTFGHAGDGNLHVHIMYNRASASERKRAQKGILKLMKFVVSLGGAITGEHGIGLAKVPFMKLQHSKEAIEAMQSVKQALDPKGILNPGKIFHPFEVWEHPTIDKKMPWDH
;
A
#
# COMPACT_ATOMS: atom_id res chain seq x y z
N MET A 1 -14.38 12.78 -27.37
CA MET A 1 -12.99 12.73 -27.91
C MET A 1 -12.16 13.98 -27.54
N GLY A 2 -12.20 14.62 -26.40
CA GLY A 2 -11.57 15.93 -26.24
C GLY A 2 -10.57 16.10 -25.09
N PHE A 3 -10.81 15.53 -23.93
CA PHE A 3 -10.05 15.90 -22.75
C PHE A 3 -8.79 15.05 -22.48
N GLY A 4 -8.83 13.76 -22.73
CA GLY A 4 -7.68 12.87 -22.47
C GLY A 4 -6.48 13.11 -23.40
N HIS A 5 -6.71 13.40 -24.68
CA HIS A 5 -5.63 13.60 -25.66
C HIS A 5 -4.85 14.90 -25.42
N CYS A 6 -5.50 15.96 -24.98
CA CYS A 6 -4.85 17.27 -24.77
C CYS A 6 -3.92 17.28 -23.55
N TYR A 7 -4.23 16.46 -22.53
CA TYR A 7 -3.41 16.37 -21.30
C TYR A 7 -2.11 15.57 -21.55
N ILE A 8 -2.22 14.41 -22.25
CA ILE A 8 -1.07 13.56 -22.58
C ILE A 8 -0.09 14.27 -23.52
N SER A 9 -0.61 15.02 -24.52
CA SER A 9 0.26 15.75 -25.46
C SER A 9 1.07 16.88 -24.82
N ARG A 10 0.56 17.48 -23.72
CA ARG A 10 1.30 18.52 -22.98
C ARG A 10 2.37 17.95 -22.05
N VAL A 11 2.11 16.80 -21.42
CA VAL A 11 3.04 16.16 -20.47
C VAL A 11 4.20 15.47 -21.20
N ASN A 12 3.99 14.99 -22.43
CA ASN A 12 5.03 14.35 -23.25
C ASN A 12 5.90 15.34 -24.06
N GLN A 13 5.68 16.65 -23.95
CA GLN A 13 6.64 17.59 -24.54
C GLN A 13 7.93 17.61 -23.74
N LYS A 14 8.96 16.97 -24.28
CA LYS A 14 10.31 16.99 -23.67
C LYS A 14 10.74 18.44 -23.45
N ILE A 15 11.03 18.76 -22.19
CA ILE A 15 11.49 20.10 -21.79
C ILE A 15 12.84 20.32 -22.45
N SER A 16 13.05 21.51 -23.07
CA SER A 16 14.34 21.79 -23.68
C SER A 16 15.44 21.81 -22.63
N ASP A 17 16.62 21.28 -23.00
CA ASP A 17 17.79 21.22 -22.10
C ASP A 17 18.16 22.60 -21.51
N ALA A 18 17.98 23.67 -22.29
CA ALA A 18 18.24 25.03 -21.84
C ALA A 18 17.29 25.46 -20.70
N LYS A 19 15.99 25.13 -20.80
CA LYS A 19 14.99 25.39 -19.75
C LYS A 19 15.30 24.56 -18.50
N MET A 20 15.62 23.28 -18.66
CA MET A 20 15.97 22.39 -17.55
C MET A 20 17.24 22.90 -16.83
N LYS A 21 18.31 23.21 -17.56
CA LYS A 21 19.55 23.78 -17.00
C LYS A 21 19.30 25.08 -16.22
N ARG A 22 18.46 25.98 -16.77
CA ARG A 22 18.10 27.24 -16.10
C ARG A 22 17.33 27.00 -14.79
N ALA A 23 16.34 26.12 -14.79
CA ALA A 23 15.56 25.77 -13.62
C ALA A 23 16.43 25.11 -12.53
N LEU A 24 17.26 24.12 -12.90
CA LEU A 24 18.20 23.48 -11.99
C LEU A 24 19.22 24.46 -11.41
N GLY A 25 19.73 25.40 -12.22
CA GLY A 25 20.63 26.48 -11.77
C GLY A 25 19.98 27.37 -10.69
N GLN A 26 18.68 27.66 -10.83
CA GLN A 26 17.95 28.41 -9.80
C GLN A 26 17.77 27.58 -8.52
N LEU A 27 17.44 26.29 -8.64
CA LEU A 27 17.29 25.39 -7.48
C LEU A 27 18.62 25.19 -6.75
N LYS A 28 19.74 24.98 -7.46
CA LYS A 28 21.06 24.80 -6.84
C LYS A 28 21.48 26.00 -5.98
N ARG A 29 21.08 27.23 -6.36
CA ARG A 29 21.27 28.40 -5.52
C ARG A 29 20.40 28.43 -4.26
N LYS A 30 19.16 27.96 -4.36
CA LYS A 30 18.22 27.93 -3.23
C LYS A 30 18.45 26.76 -2.28
N LEU A 31 18.91 25.63 -2.82
CA LEU A 31 19.07 24.35 -2.12
C LEU A 31 20.50 23.81 -2.36
N PRO A 32 21.55 24.50 -1.84
CA PRO A 32 22.93 24.09 -2.10
C PRO A 32 23.22 22.68 -1.60
N GLY A 33 23.85 21.83 -2.43
CA GLY A 33 24.18 20.45 -2.14
C GLY A 33 23.00 19.47 -2.14
N ARG A 34 21.76 19.93 -2.39
CA ARG A 34 20.53 19.11 -2.30
C ARG A 34 19.79 18.95 -3.63
N VAL A 35 20.40 19.36 -4.73
CA VAL A 35 19.94 19.14 -6.11
C VAL A 35 20.89 18.15 -6.76
N LEU A 36 20.54 16.86 -6.69
CA LEU A 36 21.40 15.76 -7.12
C LEU A 36 21.14 15.47 -8.61
N THR A 37 22.17 15.58 -9.42
CA THR A 37 22.13 15.35 -10.87
C THR A 37 23.08 14.23 -11.30
N ASP A 38 23.81 13.65 -10.37
CA ASP A 38 24.64 12.46 -10.62
C ASP A 38 23.77 11.23 -10.95
N LEU A 39 24.31 10.34 -11.78
CA LEU A 39 23.56 9.19 -12.27
C LEU A 39 23.13 8.24 -11.14
N GLY A 40 24.00 8.02 -10.15
CA GLY A 40 23.73 7.10 -9.06
C GLY A 40 22.50 7.51 -8.23
N ALA A 41 22.39 8.79 -7.83
CA ALA A 41 21.24 9.32 -7.11
C ALA A 41 19.95 9.24 -7.96
N ARG A 42 20.04 9.55 -9.24
CA ARG A 42 18.92 9.50 -10.18
C ARG A 42 18.42 8.08 -10.41
N GLU A 43 19.32 7.12 -10.59
CA GLU A 43 18.98 5.69 -10.72
C GLU A 43 18.36 5.14 -9.43
N GLN A 44 18.83 5.56 -8.27
CA GLN A 44 18.23 5.16 -7.00
C GLN A 44 16.78 5.64 -6.86
N ALA A 45 16.48 6.80 -7.40
CA ALA A 45 15.16 7.40 -7.37
C ALA A 45 14.25 6.96 -8.53
N SER A 46 14.74 6.18 -9.50
CA SER A 46 14.05 5.81 -10.73
C SER A 46 13.01 4.70 -10.57
N VAL A 47 13.03 3.96 -9.46
CA VAL A 47 12.32 2.68 -9.29
C VAL A 47 11.63 2.62 -7.94
N ASP A 48 10.51 1.91 -7.87
CA ASP A 48 9.88 1.46 -6.63
C ASP A 48 9.74 -0.09 -6.61
N ASN A 49 8.88 -0.65 -5.78
CA ASN A 49 8.73 -2.10 -5.67
C ASN A 49 8.03 -2.76 -6.89
N LEU A 50 7.47 -1.99 -7.82
CA LEU A 50 7.03 -2.49 -9.13
C LEU A 50 8.20 -2.93 -10.03
N ARG A 51 9.42 -2.47 -9.75
CA ARG A 51 10.67 -2.83 -10.46
C ARG A 51 10.77 -2.30 -11.91
N ILE A 52 9.91 -1.38 -12.30
CA ILE A 52 10.05 -0.65 -13.57
C ILE A 52 10.83 0.63 -13.29
N SER A 53 11.77 0.97 -14.15
CA SER A 53 12.69 2.09 -13.94
C SER A 53 12.56 3.16 -15.02
N PHE A 54 12.41 4.41 -14.57
CA PHE A 54 12.53 5.62 -15.38
C PHE A 54 13.43 6.62 -14.66
N VAL A 55 14.55 6.99 -15.28
CA VAL A 55 15.55 7.83 -14.63
C VAL A 55 15.14 9.31 -14.70
N PRO A 56 14.93 9.98 -13.54
CA PRO A 56 14.55 11.41 -13.52
C PRO A 56 15.71 12.29 -13.95
N ASP A 57 15.43 13.55 -14.32
CA ASP A 57 16.46 14.55 -14.63
C ASP A 57 17.27 14.97 -13.38
N ALA A 58 16.61 15.03 -12.23
CA ALA A 58 17.25 15.34 -10.96
C ALA A 58 16.46 14.81 -9.75
N VAL A 59 17.15 14.65 -8.62
CA VAL A 59 16.54 14.40 -7.31
C VAL A 59 16.70 15.63 -6.45
N ILE A 60 15.61 16.18 -5.94
CA ILE A 60 15.56 17.39 -5.14
C ILE A 60 15.24 17.00 -3.69
N GLN A 61 16.22 17.14 -2.80
CA GLN A 61 16.05 16.85 -1.38
C GLN A 61 15.62 18.11 -0.63
N VAL A 62 14.55 18.01 0.14
CA VAL A 62 14.03 19.12 0.96
C VAL A 62 14.13 18.81 2.44
N GLN A 63 14.50 19.82 3.24
CA GLN A 63 14.65 19.73 4.70
C GLN A 63 13.62 20.55 5.46
N LYS A 64 12.87 21.42 4.77
CA LYS A 64 11.81 22.24 5.34
C LYS A 64 10.60 22.21 4.42
N GLY A 65 9.40 22.15 5.00
CA GLY A 65 8.16 22.15 4.21
C GLY A 65 8.05 23.32 3.22
N ALA A 66 8.49 24.52 3.59
CA ALA A 66 8.47 25.69 2.70
C ALA A 66 9.31 25.53 1.43
N GLU A 67 10.34 24.68 1.44
CA GLU A 67 11.17 24.41 0.26
C GLU A 67 10.38 23.65 -0.81
N VAL A 68 9.39 22.82 -0.42
CA VAL A 68 8.48 22.14 -1.34
C VAL A 68 7.72 23.14 -2.20
N GLY A 69 7.15 24.20 -1.58
CA GLY A 69 6.47 25.25 -2.32
C GLY A 69 7.37 25.97 -3.32
N ALA A 70 8.62 26.25 -2.94
CA ALA A 70 9.60 26.89 -3.83
C ALA A 70 9.98 26.00 -5.02
N VAL A 71 10.13 24.67 -4.80
CA VAL A 71 10.40 23.70 -5.87
C VAL A 71 9.21 23.61 -6.81
N LEU A 72 7.97 23.46 -6.27
CA LEU A 72 6.77 23.34 -7.07
C LEU A 72 6.47 24.61 -7.87
N LYS A 73 6.66 25.79 -7.29
CA LYS A 73 6.49 27.06 -8.01
C LYS A 73 7.41 27.11 -9.25
N LEU A 74 8.67 26.71 -9.09
CA LEU A 74 9.63 26.70 -10.19
C LEU A 74 9.28 25.59 -11.21
N ALA A 75 8.93 24.39 -10.75
CA ALA A 75 8.47 23.30 -11.62
C ALA A 75 7.27 23.73 -12.45
N ASN A 76 6.29 24.39 -11.82
CA ASN A 76 5.10 24.90 -12.49
C ASN A 76 5.41 26.01 -13.49
N GLU A 77 6.36 26.91 -13.19
CA GLU A 77 6.81 27.95 -14.12
C GLU A 77 7.35 27.34 -15.41
N TYR A 78 8.23 26.33 -15.30
CA TYR A 78 8.89 25.70 -16.43
C TYR A 78 8.14 24.50 -17.05
N GLY A 79 7.03 24.05 -16.42
CA GLY A 79 6.27 22.87 -16.84
C GLY A 79 7.00 21.56 -16.58
N ILE A 80 7.85 21.49 -15.54
CA ILE A 80 8.66 20.31 -15.20
C ILE A 80 7.83 19.31 -14.41
N PRO A 81 7.74 18.03 -14.82
CA PRO A 81 7.13 16.97 -14.04
C PRO A 81 7.78 16.80 -12.66
N VAL A 82 6.97 16.56 -11.63
CA VAL A 82 7.44 16.32 -10.26
C VAL A 82 6.80 15.07 -9.71
N THR A 83 7.61 14.08 -9.38
CA THR A 83 7.20 12.87 -8.66
C THR A 83 7.65 12.97 -7.21
N ALA A 84 6.70 13.07 -6.27
CA ALA A 84 7.02 13.05 -4.85
C ALA A 84 7.46 11.65 -4.42
N ARG A 85 8.48 11.58 -3.55
CA ARG A 85 9.03 10.33 -3.06
C ARG A 85 9.24 10.36 -1.55
N GLY A 86 8.68 9.38 -0.84
CA GLY A 86 9.08 9.00 0.50
C GLY A 86 10.17 7.93 0.42
N ALA A 87 9.87 6.70 0.82
CA ALA A 87 10.80 5.57 0.70
C ALA A 87 10.80 4.90 -0.68
N GLY A 88 9.79 5.13 -1.52
CA GLY A 88 9.64 4.43 -2.80
C GLY A 88 9.24 2.96 -2.65
N SER A 89 8.50 2.63 -1.60
CA SER A 89 8.04 1.26 -1.29
C SER A 89 6.71 0.87 -1.98
N SER A 90 6.17 1.69 -2.86
CA SER A 90 4.94 1.39 -3.60
C SER A 90 5.09 0.13 -4.46
N ALA A 91 4.06 -0.72 -4.45
CA ALA A 91 4.00 -1.93 -5.27
C ALA A 91 3.39 -1.71 -6.67
N THR A 92 2.90 -0.50 -6.96
CA THR A 92 2.11 -0.19 -8.17
C THR A 92 2.78 0.81 -9.10
N GLY A 93 3.99 1.27 -8.79
CA GLY A 93 4.69 2.26 -9.62
C GLY A 93 4.34 3.71 -9.30
N SER A 94 3.67 3.98 -8.16
CA SER A 94 3.27 5.34 -7.78
C SER A 94 4.45 6.31 -7.61
N ALA A 95 5.62 5.81 -7.22
CA ALA A 95 6.83 6.60 -7.00
C ALA A 95 7.82 6.58 -8.18
N VAL A 96 7.45 5.96 -9.31
CA VAL A 96 8.29 5.89 -10.52
C VAL A 96 8.09 7.15 -11.37
N PRO A 97 9.12 7.91 -11.72
CA PRO A 97 9.02 9.16 -12.49
C PRO A 97 8.89 8.88 -14.01
N VAL A 98 7.77 8.33 -14.44
CA VAL A 98 7.57 7.87 -15.84
C VAL A 98 7.63 8.99 -16.91
N CYS A 99 7.50 10.24 -16.49
CA CYS A 99 7.65 11.40 -17.35
C CYS A 99 8.97 12.12 -17.11
N GLU A 100 9.99 11.41 -16.57
CA GLU A 100 11.29 12.02 -16.21
C GLU A 100 11.12 13.18 -15.21
N GLY A 101 11.67 14.38 -15.48
CA GLY A 101 11.53 15.56 -14.63
C GLY A 101 12.25 15.40 -13.29
N TRP A 102 11.63 15.90 -12.20
CA TRP A 102 12.25 15.92 -10.88
C TRP A 102 11.59 14.91 -9.93
N VAL A 103 12.40 14.16 -9.22
CA VAL A 103 11.95 13.46 -8.01
C VAL A 103 12.12 14.40 -6.82
N LEU A 104 11.03 14.68 -6.13
CA LEU A 104 11.01 15.47 -4.90
C LEU A 104 11.12 14.53 -3.70
N ASP A 105 12.31 14.41 -3.15
CA ASP A 105 12.61 13.54 -2.01
C ASP A 105 12.24 14.24 -0.70
N LEU A 106 11.24 13.68 -0.01
CA LEU A 106 10.70 14.16 1.26
C LEU A 106 11.31 13.44 2.48
N SER A 107 12.27 12.53 2.28
CA SER A 107 12.81 11.66 3.32
C SER A 107 13.51 12.38 4.46
N LEU A 108 13.93 13.64 4.24
CA LEU A 108 14.58 14.46 5.27
C LEU A 108 13.60 15.26 6.16
N LEU A 109 12.29 15.27 5.83
CA LEU A 109 11.26 15.88 6.65
C LEU A 109 10.85 14.89 7.76
N LYS A 110 11.46 14.97 8.95
CA LYS A 110 11.37 13.92 9.99
C LYS A 110 10.89 14.42 11.36
N SER A 111 10.28 15.60 11.45
CA SER A 111 9.80 16.12 12.73
C SER A 111 8.59 15.33 13.25
N ILE A 112 8.57 15.09 14.57
CA ILE A 112 7.46 14.46 15.30
C ILE A 112 7.18 15.30 16.54
N LYS A 113 5.97 15.89 16.65
CA LYS A 113 5.53 16.70 17.78
C LYS A 113 4.24 16.11 18.37
N LEU A 114 4.36 15.45 19.53
CA LEU A 114 3.21 14.87 20.25
C LEU A 114 2.55 15.93 21.13
N ASN A 115 1.22 16.02 21.07
CA ASN A 115 0.39 16.62 22.10
C ASN A 115 -0.28 15.49 22.90
N PRO A 116 0.25 15.13 24.08
CA PRO A 116 -0.26 13.98 24.84
C PRO A 116 -1.66 14.22 25.41
N PHE A 117 -2.03 15.47 25.68
CA PHE A 117 -3.34 15.83 26.21
C PHE A 117 -4.45 15.56 25.20
N SER A 118 -4.28 16.02 23.97
CA SER A 118 -5.26 15.79 22.90
C SER A 118 -5.12 14.40 22.26
N LYS A 119 -4.02 13.68 22.50
CA LYS A 119 -3.62 12.44 21.83
C LYS A 119 -3.52 12.63 20.31
N ILE A 120 -2.88 13.72 19.91
CA ILE A 120 -2.63 14.07 18.51
C ILE A 120 -1.14 14.25 18.31
N VAL A 121 -0.62 13.69 17.23
CA VAL A 121 0.76 13.88 16.81
C VAL A 121 0.79 14.64 15.49
N SER A 122 1.58 15.71 15.44
CA SER A 122 1.94 16.38 14.19
C SER A 122 3.24 15.78 13.68
N VAL A 123 3.24 15.28 12.45
CA VAL A 123 4.34 14.51 11.89
C VAL A 123 4.64 14.94 10.46
N GLU A 124 5.92 15.02 10.12
CA GLU A 124 6.39 15.29 8.77
C GLU A 124 6.42 14.01 7.91
N PRO A 125 6.29 14.11 6.56
CA PRO A 125 6.07 12.98 5.67
C PRO A 125 7.21 11.96 5.58
N GLY A 126 8.45 12.35 5.85
CA GLY A 126 9.64 11.48 5.81
C GLY A 126 9.83 10.61 7.05
N VAL A 127 8.97 10.73 8.06
CA VAL A 127 9.01 9.87 9.25
C VAL A 127 8.61 8.44 8.88
N LEU A 128 9.44 7.45 9.28
CA LEU A 128 9.11 6.04 9.09
C LEU A 128 7.95 5.61 9.99
N THR A 129 7.09 4.77 9.49
CA THR A 129 5.89 4.29 10.20
C THR A 129 6.26 3.62 11.52
N GLU A 130 7.23 2.69 11.52
CA GLU A 130 7.67 1.99 12.72
C GLU A 130 8.31 2.93 13.76
N VAL A 131 9.03 3.96 13.31
CA VAL A 131 9.62 4.99 14.20
C VAL A 131 8.51 5.76 14.91
N LEU A 132 7.46 6.16 14.19
CA LEU A 132 6.31 6.81 14.80
C LEU A 132 5.62 5.89 15.81
N GLN A 133 5.31 4.65 15.43
CA GLN A 133 4.66 3.65 16.28
C GLN A 133 5.44 3.42 17.58
N THR A 134 6.74 3.16 17.45
CA THR A 134 7.63 2.93 18.61
C THR A 134 7.69 4.14 19.53
N LYS A 135 7.78 5.35 18.97
CA LYS A 135 7.82 6.59 19.77
C LYS A 135 6.50 6.82 20.50
N MET A 136 5.36 6.58 19.87
CA MET A 136 4.05 6.75 20.50
C MET A 136 3.78 5.70 21.56
N ALA A 137 4.19 4.45 21.35
CA ALA A 137 4.04 3.36 22.33
C ALA A 137 4.75 3.66 23.66
N ARG A 138 5.92 4.32 23.63
CA ARG A 138 6.62 4.77 24.84
C ARG A 138 5.81 5.78 25.67
N SER A 139 4.84 6.43 25.07
CA SER A 139 3.93 7.37 25.72
C SER A 139 2.56 6.74 26.06
N GLY A 140 2.43 5.40 25.98
CA GLY A 140 1.17 4.69 26.22
C GLY A 140 0.13 4.92 25.12
N LEU A 141 0.56 5.38 23.92
CA LEU A 141 -0.29 5.70 22.80
C LEU A 141 0.00 4.79 21.61
N PHE A 142 -1.00 4.61 20.75
CA PHE A 142 -0.93 3.71 19.62
C PHE A 142 -1.35 4.42 18.32
N TYR A 143 -0.53 4.28 17.28
CA TYR A 143 -0.84 4.61 15.88
C TYR A 143 -1.03 3.28 15.13
N PRO A 144 -2.29 2.87 14.86
CA PRO A 144 -2.59 1.52 14.41
C PRO A 144 -2.18 1.15 12.97
N PRO A 145 -2.23 2.07 11.95
CA PRO A 145 -1.91 1.66 10.58
C PRO A 145 -0.53 1.05 10.48
N ASP A 146 -0.45 -0.20 9.98
CA ASP A 146 0.77 -1.00 9.99
C ASP A 146 0.99 -1.77 8.68
N PRO A 147 1.19 -1.06 7.56
CA PRO A 147 1.51 -1.73 6.32
C PRO A 147 2.69 -2.69 6.50
N SER A 148 2.72 -3.76 5.72
CA SER A 148 3.82 -4.74 5.80
C SER A 148 5.19 -4.10 5.59
N SER A 149 5.23 -2.96 4.90
CA SER A 149 6.41 -2.12 4.67
C SER A 149 6.74 -1.15 5.81
N LYS A 150 6.08 -1.18 6.97
CA LYS A 150 6.22 -0.19 8.07
C LYS A 150 7.64 0.12 8.51
N LYS A 151 8.57 -0.82 8.33
CA LYS A 151 10.00 -0.63 8.65
C LYS A 151 10.69 0.37 7.74
N TYR A 152 10.19 0.55 6.51
CA TYR A 152 10.78 1.46 5.50
C TYR A 152 9.78 2.47 4.96
N SER A 153 8.48 2.20 4.96
CA SER A 153 7.47 3.15 4.47
C SER A 153 7.42 4.39 5.36
N THR A 154 7.17 5.52 4.71
CA THR A 154 7.05 6.81 5.39
C THR A 154 5.59 7.20 5.57
N ILE A 155 5.31 8.02 6.58
CA ILE A 155 3.95 8.54 6.85
C ILE A 155 3.37 9.26 5.61
N GLY A 156 4.19 10.05 4.90
CA GLY A 156 3.75 10.70 3.66
C GLY A 156 3.38 9.71 2.56
N GLY A 157 4.15 8.62 2.40
CA GLY A 157 3.83 7.54 1.48
C GLY A 157 2.54 6.80 1.86
N ASN A 158 2.36 6.50 3.15
CA ASN A 158 1.13 5.86 3.66
C ASN A 158 -0.11 6.74 3.41
N ILE A 159 -0.01 8.06 3.61
CA ILE A 159 -1.09 9.01 3.31
C ILE A 159 -1.37 9.04 1.81
N ALA A 160 -0.32 9.12 0.97
CA ALA A 160 -0.46 9.18 -0.48
C ALA A 160 -1.18 7.94 -1.06
N CYS A 161 -0.97 6.76 -0.49
CA CYS A 161 -1.61 5.51 -0.93
C CYS A 161 -2.86 5.15 -0.10
N ASN A 162 -3.17 5.85 0.99
CA ASN A 162 -4.13 5.42 2.01
C ASN A 162 -3.82 4.00 2.51
N ALA A 163 -2.56 3.76 2.87
CA ALA A 163 -2.05 2.42 3.18
C ALA A 163 -2.85 1.74 4.31
N GLY A 164 -3.11 0.45 4.11
CA GLY A 164 -3.73 -0.45 5.08
C GLY A 164 -2.71 -1.28 5.86
N GLY A 165 -3.06 -2.56 6.14
CA GLY A 165 -2.23 -3.52 6.85
C GLY A 165 -3.06 -4.56 7.63
N MET A 166 -2.38 -5.44 8.34
CA MET A 166 -3.00 -6.59 9.03
C MET A 166 -4.03 -6.22 10.10
N HIS A 167 -3.93 -5.01 10.66
CA HIS A 167 -4.81 -4.56 11.75
C HIS A 167 -6.04 -3.76 11.28
N CYS A 168 -6.25 -3.64 9.96
CA CYS A 168 -7.35 -2.84 9.40
C CYS A 168 -8.73 -3.34 9.82
N VAL A 169 -8.90 -4.64 10.00
CA VAL A 169 -10.17 -5.25 10.45
C VAL A 169 -10.74 -4.60 11.72
N LYS A 170 -9.89 -4.17 12.64
CA LYS A 170 -10.30 -3.50 13.90
C LYS A 170 -10.10 -1.99 13.85
N TYR A 171 -9.02 -1.57 13.25
CA TYR A 171 -8.52 -0.21 13.42
C TYR A 171 -8.69 0.67 12.19
N GLY A 172 -9.03 0.09 11.04
CA GLY A 172 -9.13 0.84 9.78
C GLY A 172 -7.78 1.17 9.17
N VAL A 173 -7.79 2.07 8.20
CA VAL A 173 -6.65 2.42 7.35
C VAL A 173 -6.06 3.79 7.72
N THR A 174 -5.03 4.23 7.02
CA THR A 174 -4.35 5.52 7.27
C THR A 174 -5.33 6.70 7.33
N ARG A 175 -6.32 6.78 6.42
CA ARG A 175 -7.35 7.83 6.37
C ARG A 175 -8.05 8.03 7.71
N ASP A 176 -8.35 6.95 8.41
CA ASP A 176 -9.11 6.98 9.66
C ASP A 176 -8.37 7.69 10.79
N TYR A 177 -7.07 7.93 10.62
CA TYR A 177 -6.21 8.56 11.63
C TYR A 177 -5.79 9.99 11.27
N VAL A 178 -5.96 10.42 10.02
CA VAL A 178 -5.58 11.77 9.59
C VAL A 178 -6.66 12.77 9.97
N LEU A 179 -6.32 13.74 10.81
CA LEU A 179 -7.21 14.85 11.22
C LEU A 179 -7.02 16.08 10.33
N GLY A 180 -5.80 16.33 9.87
CA GLY A 180 -5.47 17.47 9.02
C GLY A 180 -4.16 17.25 8.28
N LEU A 181 -3.99 17.96 7.18
CA LEU A 181 -2.81 17.94 6.32
C LEU A 181 -2.38 19.37 6.01
N GLU A 182 -1.07 19.62 6.08
CA GLU A 182 -0.43 20.82 5.51
C GLU A 182 0.37 20.40 4.27
N GLY A 183 0.35 21.24 3.25
CA GLY A 183 1.11 20.92 2.02
C GLY A 183 1.04 22.00 0.97
N TYR A 184 1.39 21.63 -0.26
CA TYR A 184 1.50 22.58 -1.37
C TYR A 184 0.79 22.05 -2.62
N LEU A 185 0.07 22.96 -3.29
CA LEU A 185 -0.51 22.74 -4.62
C LEU A 185 0.57 22.82 -5.70
N ALA A 186 0.22 22.40 -6.92
CA ALA A 186 1.12 22.39 -8.08
C ALA A 186 1.78 23.76 -8.37
N ASN A 187 1.09 24.85 -8.11
CA ASN A 187 1.59 26.23 -8.30
C ASN A 187 2.50 26.72 -7.15
N GLY A 188 2.76 25.88 -6.14
CA GLY A 188 3.55 26.22 -4.95
C GLY A 188 2.78 26.98 -3.87
N ALA A 189 1.46 27.11 -3.98
CA ALA A 189 0.63 27.71 -2.94
C ALA A 189 0.52 26.76 -1.73
N PHE A 190 0.73 27.29 -0.53
CA PHE A 190 0.53 26.55 0.71
C PHE A 190 -0.97 26.39 0.99
N VAL A 191 -1.33 25.20 1.46
CA VAL A 191 -2.70 24.87 1.85
C VAL A 191 -2.71 24.05 3.13
N GLU A 192 -3.79 24.21 3.88
CA GLU A 192 -4.08 23.44 5.09
C GLU A 192 -5.49 22.85 4.97
N TRP A 193 -5.58 21.52 5.03
CA TRP A 193 -6.83 20.77 4.92
C TRP A 193 -7.18 20.13 6.27
N GLY A 194 -8.10 20.71 7.03
CA GLY A 194 -8.38 20.29 8.40
C GLY A 194 -7.37 20.84 9.40
N LEU A 195 -7.59 20.55 10.68
CA LEU A 195 -6.81 21.05 11.81
C LEU A 195 -6.49 19.89 12.77
N PRO A 196 -5.56 20.04 13.74
CA PRO A 196 -5.32 19.07 14.81
C PRO A 196 -6.47 19.04 15.83
N LEU A 197 -7.70 18.87 15.35
CA LEU A 197 -8.93 18.83 16.12
C LEU A 197 -9.74 17.59 15.78
N LYS A 198 -10.45 17.04 16.78
CA LYS A 198 -11.32 15.86 16.58
C LYS A 198 -12.58 16.15 15.77
N LYS A 199 -13.02 17.41 15.72
CA LYS A 199 -14.18 17.86 14.94
C LYS A 199 -13.78 19.04 14.07
N PHE A 200 -14.06 18.96 12.77
CA PHE A 200 -13.80 20.01 11.81
C PHE A 200 -14.74 19.86 10.61
N VAL A 201 -15.57 20.86 10.35
CA VAL A 201 -16.57 20.87 9.26
C VAL A 201 -16.59 22.20 8.50
N SER A 202 -15.51 22.99 8.60
CA SER A 202 -15.41 24.29 7.90
C SER A 202 -14.96 24.08 6.45
N GLY A 203 -15.87 24.16 5.50
CA GLY A 203 -15.63 24.02 4.08
C GLY A 203 -15.69 22.57 3.57
N LEU A 204 -15.21 22.36 2.35
CA LEU A 204 -15.16 21.05 1.72
C LEU A 204 -14.05 20.19 2.32
N ASN A 205 -14.28 18.88 2.41
CA ASN A 205 -13.29 17.93 2.91
C ASN A 205 -12.24 17.59 1.83
N LEU A 206 -11.34 18.51 1.54
CA LEU A 206 -10.24 18.32 0.59
C LEU A 206 -9.12 17.45 1.14
N ARG A 207 -9.03 17.27 2.46
CA ARG A 207 -8.12 16.35 3.12
C ARG A 207 -8.31 14.92 2.58
N ASP A 208 -9.55 14.44 2.53
CA ASP A 208 -9.84 13.07 2.11
C ASP A 208 -9.64 12.86 0.59
N LEU A 209 -9.66 13.93 -0.20
CA LEU A 209 -9.24 13.86 -1.61
C LEU A 209 -7.73 13.70 -1.77
N TRP A 210 -6.93 14.23 -0.85
CA TRP A 210 -5.47 14.09 -0.91
C TRP A 210 -4.99 12.73 -0.41
N ILE A 211 -5.71 12.11 0.54
CA ILE A 211 -5.41 10.76 1.03
C ILE A 211 -5.76 9.74 -0.05
N GLY A 212 -4.77 8.96 -0.50
CA GLY A 212 -4.91 8.01 -1.59
C GLY A 212 -4.78 8.64 -2.99
N SER A 213 -4.37 9.93 -3.09
CA SER A 213 -4.16 10.61 -4.38
C SER A 213 -2.80 10.30 -5.03
N GLU A 214 -1.94 9.55 -4.37
CA GLU A 214 -0.60 9.16 -4.86
C GLU A 214 0.26 10.36 -5.30
N GLY A 215 0.09 11.51 -4.61
CA GLY A 215 0.83 12.73 -4.91
C GLY A 215 0.41 13.44 -6.20
N THR A 216 -0.74 13.09 -6.77
CA THR A 216 -1.25 13.73 -8.02
C THR A 216 -2.01 15.02 -7.78
N LEU A 217 -2.51 15.28 -6.56
CA LEU A 217 -3.34 16.46 -6.23
C LEU A 217 -2.59 17.53 -5.43
N GLY A 218 -1.48 17.17 -4.81
CA GLY A 218 -0.66 18.04 -3.98
C GLY A 218 0.42 17.25 -3.24
N ILE A 219 1.32 17.96 -2.58
CA ILE A 219 2.43 17.38 -1.83
C ILE A 219 2.26 17.68 -0.35
N VAL A 220 2.09 16.62 0.46
CA VAL A 220 1.96 16.72 1.92
C VAL A 220 3.32 17.01 2.54
N THR A 221 3.37 18.01 3.42
CA THR A 221 4.57 18.39 4.19
C THR A 221 4.40 18.21 5.70
N LYS A 222 3.16 18.08 6.17
CA LYS A 222 2.86 17.73 7.55
C LYS A 222 1.49 17.08 7.65
N ALA A 223 1.33 16.14 8.57
CA ALA A 223 0.06 15.53 8.91
C ALA A 223 -0.20 15.63 10.41
N HIS A 224 -1.47 15.80 10.77
CA HIS A 224 -1.98 15.75 12.14
C HIS A 224 -2.73 14.44 12.30
N LEU A 225 -2.17 13.52 13.11
CA LEU A 225 -2.70 12.17 13.27
C LEU A 225 -3.30 12.00 14.65
N LYS A 226 -4.52 11.42 14.73
CA LYS A 226 -5.09 11.00 16.00
C LYS A 226 -4.37 9.73 16.48
N LEU A 227 -4.25 9.62 17.80
CA LEU A 227 -3.74 8.44 18.48
C LEU A 227 -4.82 7.87 19.39
N ILE A 228 -4.74 6.57 19.63
CA ILE A 228 -5.59 5.88 20.61
C ILE A 228 -4.73 5.35 21.76
N PRO A 229 -5.30 4.98 22.90
CA PRO A 229 -4.57 4.30 23.96
C PRO A 229 -3.95 3.01 23.45
N LEU A 230 -2.74 2.71 23.91
CA LEU A 230 -2.10 1.43 23.60
C LEU A 230 -2.91 0.29 24.25
N PRO A 231 -3.26 -0.78 23.51
CA PRO A 231 -3.94 -1.93 24.09
C PRO A 231 -3.14 -2.53 25.25
N GLU A 232 -3.82 -2.84 26.35
CA GLU A 232 -3.20 -3.36 27.57
C GLU A 232 -2.54 -4.73 27.33
N LYS A 233 -3.28 -5.61 26.63
CA LYS A 233 -2.87 -7.00 26.37
C LYS A 233 -3.15 -7.37 24.92
N ARG A 234 -2.36 -8.34 24.45
CA ARG A 234 -2.56 -9.02 23.17
C ARG A 234 -2.49 -10.52 23.36
N TRP A 235 -3.23 -11.23 22.54
CA TRP A 235 -3.19 -12.68 22.41
C TRP A 235 -3.20 -13.06 20.93
N MET A 236 -2.46 -14.10 20.55
CA MET A 236 -2.39 -14.58 19.19
C MET A 236 -2.51 -16.09 19.14
N GLY A 237 -3.27 -16.59 18.17
CA GLY A 237 -3.40 -18.01 17.87
C GLY A 237 -3.31 -18.27 16.37
N MET A 238 -2.70 -19.39 16.01
CA MET A 238 -2.62 -19.91 14.66
C MET A 238 -3.40 -21.23 14.61
N PHE A 239 -4.32 -21.35 13.64
CA PHE A 239 -5.28 -22.45 13.54
C PHE A 239 -5.17 -23.14 12.18
N ALA A 240 -5.10 -24.47 12.17
CA ALA A 240 -5.11 -25.28 10.97
C ALA A 240 -6.53 -25.72 10.60
N PHE A 241 -6.86 -25.68 9.31
CA PHE A 241 -8.15 -26.12 8.79
C PHE A 241 -7.95 -27.10 7.62
N LYS A 242 -8.89 -28.04 7.48
CA LYS A 242 -8.86 -29.07 6.43
C LYS A 242 -8.81 -28.46 5.01
N ASN A 243 -9.45 -27.30 4.81
CA ASN A 243 -9.52 -26.60 3.53
C ASN A 243 -9.90 -25.13 3.71
N GLU A 244 -9.81 -24.36 2.63
CA GLU A 244 -10.12 -22.94 2.56
C GLU A 244 -11.57 -22.62 2.95
N GLN A 245 -12.52 -23.49 2.57
CA GLN A 245 -13.94 -23.31 2.91
C GLN A 245 -14.16 -23.32 4.41
N SER A 246 -13.57 -24.28 5.13
CA SER A 246 -13.71 -24.37 6.59
C SER A 246 -13.03 -23.23 7.31
N ALA A 247 -11.87 -22.75 6.81
CA ALA A 247 -11.19 -21.60 7.35
C ALA A 247 -12.02 -20.31 7.18
N LEU A 248 -12.49 -20.01 5.98
CA LEU A 248 -13.28 -18.79 5.71
C LEU A 248 -14.68 -18.84 6.35
N ALA A 249 -15.30 -20.03 6.47
CA ALA A 249 -16.52 -20.19 7.26
C ALA A 249 -16.27 -19.89 8.75
N CYS A 250 -15.07 -20.17 9.28
CA CYS A 250 -14.69 -19.78 10.64
C CYS A 250 -14.59 -18.28 10.78
N VAL A 251 -13.98 -17.56 9.82
CA VAL A 251 -13.93 -16.08 9.79
C VAL A 251 -15.35 -15.50 9.86
N SER A 252 -16.25 -15.99 9.00
CA SER A 252 -17.65 -15.52 9.00
C SER A 252 -18.35 -15.73 10.33
N ARG A 253 -18.13 -16.88 11.00
CA ARG A 253 -18.69 -17.15 12.34
C ARG A 253 -18.10 -16.25 13.41
N LEU A 254 -16.77 -16.02 13.35
CA LEU A 254 -16.06 -15.14 14.28
C LEU A 254 -16.65 -13.72 14.23
N LEU A 255 -16.76 -13.15 13.05
CA LEU A 255 -17.26 -11.78 12.89
C LEU A 255 -18.75 -11.67 13.28
N LYS A 256 -19.58 -12.68 12.96
CA LYS A 256 -20.99 -12.74 13.38
C LYS A 256 -21.18 -12.89 14.89
N SER A 257 -20.20 -13.41 15.62
CA SER A 257 -20.28 -13.58 17.08
C SER A 257 -20.08 -12.28 17.86
N GLY A 258 -19.78 -11.16 17.18
CA GLY A 258 -19.47 -9.89 17.82
C GLY A 258 -18.01 -9.77 18.30
N ILE A 259 -17.18 -10.79 18.08
CA ILE A 259 -15.74 -10.69 18.32
C ILE A 259 -15.10 -9.88 17.18
N LEU A 260 -14.40 -8.80 17.53
CA LEU A 260 -13.64 -8.00 16.58
C LEU A 260 -12.14 -8.26 16.80
N PRO A 261 -11.52 -9.17 16.02
CA PRO A 261 -10.11 -9.45 16.14
C PRO A 261 -9.28 -8.23 15.73
N SER A 262 -8.15 -8.01 16.37
CA SER A 262 -7.19 -6.97 15.95
C SER A 262 -6.47 -7.35 14.65
N MET A 263 -6.37 -8.67 14.37
CA MET A 263 -5.85 -9.21 13.11
C MET A 263 -6.53 -10.55 12.81
N CYS A 264 -6.82 -10.80 11.52
CA CYS A 264 -7.34 -12.08 11.04
C CYS A 264 -6.77 -12.37 9.65
N GLU A 265 -5.63 -13.09 9.62
CA GLU A 265 -4.90 -13.45 8.41
C GLU A 265 -5.29 -14.85 7.94
N PHE A 266 -5.45 -14.99 6.63
CA PHE A 266 -5.73 -16.24 5.95
C PHE A 266 -4.54 -16.63 5.05
N LEU A 267 -4.22 -17.92 5.03
CA LEU A 267 -3.26 -18.53 4.11
C LEU A 267 -3.92 -19.76 3.48
N ASP A 268 -3.99 -19.78 2.15
CA ASP A 268 -4.46 -20.95 1.43
C ASP A 268 -3.44 -22.11 1.50
N ARG A 269 -3.88 -23.29 1.12
CA ARG A 269 -3.05 -24.49 1.11
C ARG A 269 -1.80 -24.33 0.25
N GLN A 270 -1.91 -23.70 -0.94
CA GLN A 270 -0.76 -23.52 -1.82
C GLN A 270 0.33 -22.67 -1.15
N SER A 271 -0.06 -21.60 -0.45
CA SER A 271 0.88 -20.74 0.29
C SER A 271 1.54 -21.48 1.46
N VAL A 272 0.77 -22.31 2.16
CA VAL A 272 1.28 -23.15 3.27
C VAL A 272 2.26 -24.18 2.76
N ASP A 273 1.90 -24.93 1.71
CA ASP A 273 2.75 -25.96 1.10
C ASP A 273 4.10 -25.38 0.63
N CYS A 274 4.10 -24.19 0.03
CA CYS A 274 5.34 -23.48 -0.33
C CYS A 274 6.21 -23.15 0.89
N ALA A 275 5.61 -22.68 1.98
CA ALA A 275 6.35 -22.33 3.19
C ALA A 275 6.93 -23.58 3.88
N GLU A 276 6.20 -24.68 3.90
CA GLU A 276 6.67 -25.96 4.42
C GLU A 276 7.81 -26.54 3.57
N GLN A 277 7.70 -26.46 2.25
CA GLN A 277 8.76 -26.86 1.33
C GLN A 277 10.04 -26.03 1.54
N LEU A 278 9.92 -24.71 1.65
CA LEU A 278 11.06 -23.83 1.88
C LEU A 278 11.78 -24.11 3.20
N THR A 279 11.02 -24.41 4.25
CA THR A 279 11.57 -24.64 5.59
C THR A 279 11.99 -26.08 5.85
N GLY A 280 11.58 -27.03 4.99
CA GLY A 280 11.76 -28.47 5.20
C GLY A 280 11.03 -29.02 6.44
N ARG A 281 10.04 -28.29 6.96
CA ARG A 281 9.32 -28.64 8.20
C ARG A 281 7.84 -28.33 8.07
N PRO A 282 6.96 -29.21 8.58
CA PRO A 282 5.55 -28.91 8.66
C PRO A 282 5.31 -27.76 9.65
N ILE A 283 4.39 -26.85 9.30
CA ILE A 283 3.96 -25.76 10.17
C ILE A 283 3.16 -26.33 11.35
N PHE A 284 2.32 -27.33 11.10
CA PHE A 284 1.62 -28.07 12.12
C PHE A 284 2.10 -29.53 12.17
N LYS A 285 2.44 -30.03 13.36
CA LYS A 285 2.83 -31.44 13.53
C LYS A 285 1.59 -32.33 13.38
N GLY A 286 1.64 -33.26 12.41
CA GLY A 286 0.52 -34.22 12.19
C GLY A 286 -0.63 -33.73 11.31
N ALA A 287 -0.57 -32.51 10.80
CA ALA A 287 -1.51 -31.98 9.83
C ALA A 287 -0.77 -31.44 8.61
N SER A 288 -0.88 -32.11 7.48
CA SER A 288 -0.31 -31.69 6.20
C SER A 288 -1.37 -31.11 5.28
N SER A 289 -0.96 -30.26 4.33
CA SER A 289 -1.83 -29.69 3.30
C SER A 289 -3.07 -29.01 3.86
N VAL A 290 -2.87 -28.06 4.80
CA VAL A 290 -3.91 -27.33 5.51
C VAL A 290 -4.00 -25.88 5.04
N SER A 291 -5.16 -25.25 5.26
CA SER A 291 -5.30 -23.78 5.23
C SER A 291 -5.15 -23.24 6.65
N ILE A 292 -4.60 -22.03 6.79
CA ILE A 292 -4.29 -21.45 8.10
C ILE A 292 -5.07 -20.16 8.30
N LEU A 293 -5.55 -19.95 9.54
CA LEU A 293 -5.91 -18.64 10.07
C LEU A 293 -4.94 -18.24 11.19
N ILE A 294 -4.46 -17.00 11.15
CA ILE A 294 -3.74 -16.36 12.26
C ILE A 294 -4.66 -15.27 12.81
N ILE A 295 -5.02 -15.37 14.08
CA ILE A 295 -5.97 -14.46 14.72
C ILE A 295 -5.28 -13.80 15.91
N GLU A 296 -5.32 -12.47 15.95
CA GLU A 296 -4.90 -11.68 17.11
C GLU A 296 -6.13 -11.03 17.75
N LEU A 297 -6.16 -11.03 19.06
CA LEU A 297 -7.10 -10.29 19.90
C LEU A 297 -6.33 -9.32 20.77
N ASP A 298 -6.86 -8.12 21.00
CA ASP A 298 -6.29 -7.16 21.90
C ASP A 298 -7.36 -6.36 22.66
N GLY A 299 -6.99 -5.79 23.80
CA GLY A 299 -7.87 -5.00 24.66
C GLY A 299 -7.45 -5.06 26.12
N SER A 300 -8.42 -4.84 27.03
CA SER A 300 -8.19 -5.04 28.47
C SER A 300 -8.09 -6.54 28.81
N SER A 301 -7.48 -6.85 29.95
CA SER A 301 -7.31 -8.24 30.40
C SER A 301 -8.62 -9.04 30.47
N ASP A 302 -9.72 -8.41 30.89
CA ASP A 302 -11.03 -9.09 31.03
C ASP A 302 -11.70 -9.28 29.67
N GLN A 303 -11.69 -8.26 28.82
CA GLN A 303 -12.20 -8.36 27.45
C GLN A 303 -11.47 -9.47 26.69
N LEU A 304 -10.14 -9.49 26.79
CA LEU A 304 -9.32 -10.48 26.09
C LEU A 304 -9.64 -11.91 26.55
N ARG A 305 -9.81 -12.13 27.87
CA ARG A 305 -10.19 -13.44 28.43
C ARG A 305 -11.52 -13.93 27.86
N GLN A 306 -12.52 -13.06 27.83
CA GLN A 306 -13.86 -13.39 27.30
C GLN A 306 -13.83 -13.68 25.81
N GLN A 307 -13.20 -12.78 25.01
CA GLN A 307 -13.09 -12.94 23.56
C GLN A 307 -12.31 -14.20 23.19
N LYS A 308 -11.19 -14.49 23.88
CA LYS A 308 -10.41 -15.71 23.67
C LYS A 308 -11.25 -16.95 23.93
N LYS A 309 -12.00 -17.01 25.02
CA LYS A 309 -12.88 -18.16 25.34
C LYS A 309 -13.87 -18.40 24.21
N SER A 310 -14.58 -17.36 23.78
CA SER A 310 -15.57 -17.46 22.70
C SER A 310 -14.92 -17.85 21.37
N LEU A 311 -13.73 -17.30 21.04
CA LEU A 311 -12.99 -17.68 19.83
C LEU A 311 -12.62 -19.16 19.84
N LEU A 312 -12.10 -19.68 20.94
CA LEU A 312 -11.71 -21.09 21.07
C LEU A 312 -12.93 -22.02 20.95
N GLU A 313 -14.11 -21.63 21.45
CA GLU A 313 -15.36 -22.38 21.27
C GLU A 313 -15.80 -22.41 19.79
N ILE A 314 -15.64 -21.30 19.06
CA ILE A 314 -15.96 -21.24 17.62
C ILE A 314 -15.01 -22.10 16.81
N THR A 315 -13.71 -22.04 17.10
CA THR A 315 -12.67 -22.75 16.34
C THR A 315 -12.64 -24.23 16.63
N LYS A 316 -12.90 -24.67 17.87
CA LYS A 316 -12.88 -26.07 18.30
C LYS A 316 -13.72 -27.00 17.42
N LYS A 317 -14.79 -26.48 16.80
CA LYS A 317 -15.70 -27.29 15.95
C LYS A 317 -15.15 -27.57 14.55
N THR A 318 -14.12 -26.84 14.11
CA THR A 318 -13.70 -26.87 12.69
C THR A 318 -12.19 -26.82 12.49
N ALA A 319 -11.43 -26.30 13.43
CA ALA A 319 -9.97 -26.33 13.39
C ALA A 319 -9.49 -27.77 13.68
N LEU A 320 -8.46 -28.20 12.95
CA LEU A 320 -7.78 -29.48 13.14
C LEU A 320 -6.79 -29.39 14.29
N ASP A 321 -6.11 -28.25 14.40
CA ASP A 321 -5.08 -27.98 15.41
C ASP A 321 -4.99 -26.48 15.69
N CYS A 322 -4.38 -26.11 16.81
CA CYS A 322 -4.19 -24.73 17.25
C CYS A 322 -2.85 -24.56 17.96
N VAL A 323 -2.10 -23.54 17.58
CA VAL A 323 -0.87 -23.09 18.25
C VAL A 323 -1.12 -21.72 18.87
N GLU A 324 -1.12 -21.64 20.21
CA GLU A 324 -1.24 -20.36 20.93
C GLU A 324 0.13 -19.75 21.23
N ALA A 325 0.29 -18.46 20.99
CA ALA A 325 1.46 -17.72 21.42
C ALA A 325 1.36 -17.38 22.91
N LYS A 326 2.22 -17.97 23.71
CA LYS A 326 2.33 -17.69 25.18
C LYS A 326 3.31 -16.56 25.51
N THR A 327 4.10 -16.13 24.54
CA THR A 327 5.14 -15.09 24.71
C THR A 327 5.21 -14.25 23.44
N GLU A 328 5.78 -13.05 23.54
CA GLU A 328 6.02 -12.17 22.39
C GLU A 328 6.89 -12.87 21.31
N LYS A 329 7.92 -13.63 21.74
CA LYS A 329 8.75 -14.44 20.84
C LYS A 329 7.93 -15.49 20.08
N ALA A 330 6.93 -16.10 20.72
CA ALA A 330 6.04 -17.05 20.07
C ALA A 330 5.09 -16.36 19.08
N SER A 331 4.59 -15.16 19.40
CA SER A 331 3.81 -14.35 18.46
C SER A 331 4.65 -13.99 17.21
N GLU A 332 5.89 -13.57 17.41
CA GLU A 332 6.80 -13.26 16.31
C GLU A 332 7.09 -14.51 15.43
N ALA A 333 7.18 -15.70 16.04
CA ALA A 333 7.35 -16.95 15.31
C ALA A 333 6.12 -17.26 14.42
N ILE A 334 4.90 -17.02 14.92
CA ILE A 334 3.66 -17.15 14.13
C ILE A 334 3.65 -16.16 12.97
N LEU A 335 3.95 -14.89 13.21
CA LEU A 335 4.02 -13.86 12.16
C LEU A 335 5.12 -14.15 11.14
N LYS A 336 6.19 -14.82 11.55
CA LYS A 336 7.23 -15.27 10.62
C LYS A 336 6.68 -16.26 9.58
N VAL A 337 5.78 -17.17 9.98
CA VAL A 337 5.10 -18.09 9.03
C VAL A 337 4.41 -17.28 7.93
N ARG A 338 3.63 -16.25 8.31
CA ARG A 338 2.93 -15.38 7.37
C ARG A 338 3.89 -14.68 6.38
N ARG A 339 5.02 -14.19 6.87
CA ARG A 339 6.05 -13.55 6.02
C ARG A 339 6.75 -14.53 5.09
N LEU A 340 7.05 -15.74 5.58
CA LEU A 340 7.69 -16.79 4.79
C LEU A 340 6.86 -17.20 3.58
N CYS A 341 5.52 -17.23 3.67
CA CYS A 341 4.67 -17.59 2.55
C CYS A 341 4.96 -16.75 1.30
N SER A 342 5.16 -15.43 1.47
CA SER A 342 5.45 -14.54 0.34
C SER A 342 6.80 -14.85 -0.35
N GLN A 343 7.82 -15.26 0.43
CA GLN A 343 9.13 -15.62 -0.13
C GLN A 343 9.11 -17.03 -0.71
N ALA A 344 8.43 -17.95 -0.05
CA ALA A 344 8.38 -19.35 -0.45
C ALA A 344 7.76 -19.57 -1.84
N MET A 345 6.91 -18.66 -2.31
CA MET A 345 6.32 -18.74 -3.65
C MET A 345 7.35 -18.71 -4.78
N TYR A 346 8.51 -18.11 -4.56
CA TYR A 346 9.60 -18.13 -5.55
C TYR A 346 10.19 -19.53 -5.79
N SER A 347 9.82 -20.54 -4.99
CA SER A 347 10.08 -21.94 -5.31
C SER A 347 9.24 -22.47 -6.47
N ILE A 348 8.10 -21.83 -6.77
CA ILE A 348 7.22 -22.21 -7.88
C ILE A 348 7.71 -21.63 -9.21
N ALA A 349 8.07 -20.34 -9.23
CA ALA A 349 8.52 -19.62 -10.41
C ALA A 349 9.27 -18.35 -10.00
N ASP A 350 10.08 -17.78 -10.91
CA ASP A 350 10.96 -16.65 -10.64
C ASP A 350 10.24 -15.30 -10.55
N THR A 351 8.97 -15.23 -10.94
CA THR A 351 8.19 -13.99 -10.96
C THR A 351 6.81 -14.21 -10.38
N LYS A 352 6.39 -13.27 -9.55
CA LYS A 352 5.02 -13.21 -9.01
C LYS A 352 4.35 -11.90 -9.34
N LEU A 353 3.11 -11.99 -9.78
CA LEU A 353 2.18 -10.87 -9.83
C LEU A 353 1.39 -10.90 -8.52
N ASN A 354 1.37 -9.79 -7.81
CA ASN A 354 0.70 -9.67 -6.51
C ASN A 354 -0.51 -8.77 -6.67
N GLU A 355 -1.68 -9.38 -6.85
CA GLU A 355 -2.93 -8.68 -7.01
C GLU A 355 -3.62 -8.52 -5.66
N ASP A 356 -3.57 -7.31 -5.18
CA ASP A 356 -4.19 -6.82 -3.96
C ASP A 356 -5.65 -6.48 -4.25
N VAL A 357 -6.57 -7.38 -3.93
CA VAL A 357 -8.00 -7.23 -4.21
C VAL A 357 -8.82 -7.29 -2.94
N VAL A 358 -9.98 -6.62 -2.94
CA VAL A 358 -10.94 -6.69 -1.84
C VAL A 358 -12.26 -7.24 -2.36
N VAL A 359 -12.87 -8.12 -1.59
CA VAL A 359 -14.23 -8.60 -1.85
C VAL A 359 -15.06 -8.49 -0.58
N PRO A 360 -16.42 -8.42 -0.67
CA PRO A 360 -17.25 -8.56 0.51
C PRO A 360 -16.88 -9.80 1.32
N ILE A 361 -16.84 -9.68 2.64
CA ILE A 361 -16.30 -10.73 3.53
C ILE A 361 -17.00 -12.08 3.29
N GLU A 362 -18.27 -12.07 3.05
CA GLU A 362 -19.09 -13.25 2.75
C GLU A 362 -18.79 -13.87 1.39
N ARG A 363 -18.12 -13.14 0.48
CA ARG A 363 -17.78 -13.58 -0.88
C ARG A 363 -16.35 -14.09 -1.00
N GLN A 364 -15.56 -14.07 0.07
CA GLN A 364 -14.15 -14.48 0.04
C GLN A 364 -13.98 -15.93 -0.43
N TYR A 365 -14.84 -16.84 0.00
CA TYR A 365 -14.76 -18.24 -0.45
C TYR A 365 -15.04 -18.39 -1.96
N GLU A 366 -15.91 -17.56 -2.52
CA GLU A 366 -16.14 -17.55 -3.97
C GLU A 366 -14.88 -17.10 -4.73
N LEU A 367 -14.19 -16.06 -4.24
CA LEU A 367 -12.92 -15.64 -4.80
C LEU A 367 -11.88 -16.77 -4.74
N ILE A 368 -11.70 -17.41 -3.58
CA ILE A 368 -10.73 -18.51 -3.44
C ILE A 368 -11.08 -19.69 -4.36
N ARG A 369 -12.35 -20.07 -4.45
CA ARG A 369 -12.78 -21.09 -5.40
C ARG A 369 -12.42 -20.71 -6.85
N TYR A 370 -12.68 -19.47 -7.22
CA TYR A 370 -12.32 -18.95 -8.54
C TYR A 370 -10.80 -18.97 -8.79
N THR A 371 -9.97 -18.65 -7.81
CA THR A 371 -8.49 -18.75 -8.00
C THR A 371 -8.04 -20.18 -8.31
N LEU A 372 -8.70 -21.20 -7.73
CA LEU A 372 -8.41 -22.61 -8.03
C LEU A 372 -8.88 -23.02 -9.44
N GLU A 373 -10.01 -22.45 -9.90
CA GLU A 373 -10.49 -22.63 -11.28
C GLU A 373 -9.55 -21.93 -12.28
N LEU A 374 -9.16 -20.71 -11.98
CA LEU A 374 -8.22 -19.90 -12.77
C LEU A 374 -6.87 -20.61 -12.91
N LYS A 375 -6.33 -21.19 -11.82
CA LYS A 375 -5.13 -22.01 -11.85
C LYS A 375 -5.20 -23.11 -12.90
N LYS A 376 -6.33 -23.84 -12.98
CA LYS A 376 -6.53 -24.90 -13.96
C LYS A 376 -6.60 -24.35 -15.38
N GLU A 377 -7.29 -23.21 -15.56
CA GLU A 377 -7.47 -22.60 -16.87
C GLU A 377 -6.19 -22.04 -17.47
N ILE A 378 -5.42 -21.28 -16.67
CA ILE A 378 -4.19 -20.66 -17.16
C ILE A 378 -2.95 -21.57 -17.01
N GLY A 379 -3.05 -22.68 -16.27
CA GLY A 379 -1.93 -23.60 -16.01
C GLY A 379 -0.78 -22.95 -15.26
N LEU A 380 -1.07 -21.98 -14.38
CA LEU A 380 -0.09 -21.29 -13.51
C LEU A 380 -0.59 -21.33 -12.06
N ALA A 381 0.32 -21.43 -11.09
CA ALA A 381 -0.04 -21.45 -9.69
C ALA A 381 -0.61 -20.10 -9.23
N THR A 382 -1.63 -20.15 -8.38
CA THR A 382 -2.34 -18.98 -7.85
C THR A 382 -2.42 -18.97 -6.31
N PRO A 383 -1.28 -19.04 -5.58
CA PRO A 383 -1.31 -19.04 -4.13
C PRO A 383 -1.90 -17.72 -3.62
N THR A 384 -2.75 -17.82 -2.57
CA THR A 384 -3.51 -16.68 -2.07
C THR A 384 -3.43 -16.62 -0.55
N PHE A 385 -3.14 -15.43 -0.03
CA PHE A 385 -3.18 -15.14 1.39
C PHE A 385 -3.63 -13.68 1.60
N GLY A 386 -3.97 -13.31 2.83
CA GLY A 386 -4.29 -11.90 3.12
C GLY A 386 -5.15 -11.70 4.35
N HIS A 387 -5.75 -10.53 4.42
CA HIS A 387 -6.49 -9.99 5.55
C HIS A 387 -7.96 -10.45 5.49
N ALA A 388 -8.23 -11.70 5.93
CA ALA A 388 -9.57 -12.25 5.84
C ALA A 388 -10.59 -11.53 6.74
N GLY A 389 -10.13 -10.77 7.73
CA GLY A 389 -11.00 -10.00 8.61
C GLY A 389 -11.75 -8.85 7.92
N ASP A 390 -11.21 -8.30 6.84
CA ASP A 390 -11.77 -7.16 6.10
C ASP A 390 -12.00 -7.42 4.60
N GLY A 391 -11.68 -8.63 4.14
CA GLY A 391 -11.93 -9.05 2.76
C GLY A 391 -10.79 -8.75 1.78
N ASN A 392 -9.67 -8.20 2.24
CA ASN A 392 -8.50 -7.89 1.42
C ASN A 392 -7.60 -9.12 1.26
N LEU A 393 -7.53 -9.66 0.06
CA LEU A 393 -6.74 -10.84 -0.27
C LEU A 393 -5.69 -10.53 -1.35
N HIS A 394 -4.48 -11.05 -1.15
CA HIS A 394 -3.40 -10.98 -2.13
C HIS A 394 -3.40 -12.26 -2.96
N VAL A 395 -3.92 -12.19 -4.17
CA VAL A 395 -3.92 -13.28 -5.14
C VAL A 395 -2.64 -13.18 -5.96
N HIS A 396 -1.82 -14.20 -5.93
CA HIS A 396 -0.59 -14.24 -6.70
C HIS A 396 -0.78 -15.07 -7.96
N ILE A 397 -0.17 -14.66 -9.06
CA ILE A 397 -0.02 -15.49 -10.25
C ILE A 397 1.48 -15.69 -10.47
N MET A 398 1.93 -16.96 -10.37
CA MET A 398 3.32 -17.31 -10.48
C MET A 398 3.67 -17.72 -11.92
N TYR A 399 4.74 -17.14 -12.49
CA TYR A 399 5.18 -17.48 -13.83
C TYR A 399 6.69 -17.28 -13.99
N ASN A 400 7.29 -17.95 -14.99
CA ASN A 400 8.70 -17.76 -15.32
C ASN A 400 8.87 -16.63 -16.33
N ARG A 401 9.63 -15.62 -15.97
CA ARG A 401 9.82 -14.38 -16.77
C ARG A 401 10.31 -14.66 -18.19
N ALA A 402 11.21 -15.60 -18.35
CA ALA A 402 11.76 -15.99 -19.65
C ALA A 402 10.71 -16.66 -20.57
N SER A 403 9.60 -17.17 -20.03
CA SER A 403 8.55 -17.84 -20.80
C SER A 403 7.52 -16.84 -21.33
N ALA A 404 7.61 -16.48 -22.60
CA ALA A 404 6.62 -15.58 -23.24
C ALA A 404 5.20 -16.16 -23.18
N SER A 405 5.05 -17.51 -23.26
CA SER A 405 3.74 -18.16 -23.17
C SER A 405 3.14 -18.07 -21.77
N GLU A 406 3.95 -18.25 -20.70
CA GLU A 406 3.49 -18.09 -19.33
C GLU A 406 3.13 -16.64 -19.02
N ARG A 407 3.95 -15.67 -19.47
CA ARG A 407 3.64 -14.25 -19.34
C ARG A 407 2.30 -13.90 -19.98
N LYS A 408 2.02 -14.38 -21.20
CA LYS A 408 0.73 -14.14 -21.89
C LYS A 408 -0.44 -14.78 -21.13
N ARG A 409 -0.26 -15.97 -20.55
CA ARG A 409 -1.28 -16.63 -19.73
C ARG A 409 -1.52 -15.88 -18.42
N ALA A 410 -0.44 -15.38 -17.79
CA ALA A 410 -0.53 -14.56 -16.58
C ALA A 410 -1.30 -13.25 -16.84
N GLN A 411 -1.01 -12.54 -17.93
CA GLN A 411 -1.77 -11.34 -18.36
C GLN A 411 -3.26 -11.62 -18.53
N LYS A 412 -3.60 -12.73 -19.21
CA LYS A 412 -4.99 -13.16 -19.35
C LYS A 412 -5.62 -13.47 -18.00
N GLY A 413 -4.84 -14.12 -17.12
CA GLY A 413 -5.27 -14.47 -15.76
C GLY A 413 -5.63 -13.26 -14.92
N ILE A 414 -4.79 -12.22 -14.91
CA ILE A 414 -5.08 -10.98 -14.17
C ILE A 414 -6.36 -10.33 -14.66
N LEU A 415 -6.53 -10.18 -15.96
CA LEU A 415 -7.74 -9.54 -16.52
C LEU A 415 -9.01 -10.30 -16.11
N LYS A 416 -8.95 -11.64 -16.11
CA LYS A 416 -10.08 -12.48 -15.65
C LYS A 416 -10.33 -12.32 -14.16
N LEU A 417 -9.26 -12.31 -13.35
CA LEU A 417 -9.34 -12.11 -11.90
C LEU A 417 -10.02 -10.76 -11.59
N MET A 418 -9.55 -9.66 -12.20
CA MET A 418 -10.12 -8.32 -11.97
C MET A 418 -11.59 -8.23 -12.35
N LYS A 419 -11.99 -8.81 -13.50
CA LYS A 419 -13.39 -8.89 -13.90
C LYS A 419 -14.23 -9.67 -12.89
N PHE A 420 -13.72 -10.79 -12.40
CA PHE A 420 -14.43 -11.61 -11.41
C PHE A 420 -14.56 -10.86 -10.08
N VAL A 421 -13.51 -10.24 -9.57
CA VAL A 421 -13.54 -9.43 -8.35
C VAL A 421 -14.60 -8.34 -8.42
N VAL A 422 -14.63 -7.59 -9.52
CA VAL A 422 -15.65 -6.53 -9.70
C VAL A 422 -17.07 -7.14 -9.77
N SER A 423 -17.24 -8.30 -10.41
CA SER A 423 -18.55 -8.98 -10.45
C SER A 423 -19.04 -9.45 -9.08
N LEU A 424 -18.14 -9.66 -8.11
CA LEU A 424 -18.47 -9.94 -6.73
C LEU A 424 -18.84 -8.68 -5.92
N GLY A 425 -18.81 -7.48 -6.53
CA GLY A 425 -18.94 -6.21 -5.81
C GLY A 425 -17.65 -5.80 -5.09
N GLY A 426 -16.52 -6.36 -5.49
CA GLY A 426 -15.22 -6.10 -4.92
C GLY A 426 -14.46 -4.93 -5.56
N ALA A 427 -13.24 -4.66 -5.08
CA ALA A 427 -12.36 -3.61 -5.56
C ALA A 427 -11.04 -4.18 -6.11
N ILE A 428 -10.53 -3.57 -7.18
CA ILE A 428 -9.30 -3.97 -7.88
C ILE A 428 -8.03 -3.69 -7.07
N THR A 429 -8.13 -2.91 -5.99
CA THR A 429 -7.04 -2.65 -5.04
C THR A 429 -7.61 -2.37 -3.65
N GLY A 430 -6.98 -2.95 -2.62
CA GLY A 430 -7.33 -2.74 -1.21
C GLY A 430 -6.46 -1.68 -0.55
N GLU A 431 -5.15 -1.80 -0.71
CA GLU A 431 -4.18 -0.97 0.01
C GLU A 431 -2.98 -0.49 -0.83
N HIS A 432 -2.72 -1.09 -2.02
CA HIS A 432 -1.54 -0.76 -2.81
C HIS A 432 -1.68 0.50 -3.67
N GLY A 433 -2.91 0.96 -3.93
CA GLY A 433 -3.20 2.05 -4.86
C GLY A 433 -3.26 1.59 -6.32
N ILE A 434 -3.44 2.55 -7.22
CA ILE A 434 -3.55 2.33 -8.67
C ILE A 434 -2.18 2.42 -9.36
N GLY A 435 -1.42 3.47 -9.05
CA GLY A 435 -0.10 3.74 -9.63
C GLY A 435 -0.10 3.70 -11.15
N LEU A 436 0.76 2.85 -11.70
CA LEU A 436 0.85 2.47 -13.11
C LEU A 436 0.17 1.12 -13.37
N ALA A 437 0.35 0.18 -12.44
CA ALA A 437 0.03 -1.23 -12.65
C ALA A 437 -1.47 -1.49 -12.79
N LYS A 438 -2.33 -0.71 -12.14
CA LYS A 438 -3.78 -0.97 -12.09
C LYS A 438 -4.61 -0.02 -12.95
N VAL A 439 -3.99 0.95 -13.62
CA VAL A 439 -4.69 1.87 -14.55
C VAL A 439 -5.53 1.12 -15.60
N PRO A 440 -5.07 0.03 -16.24
CA PRO A 440 -5.87 -0.69 -17.24
C PRO A 440 -7.21 -1.21 -16.69
N PHE A 441 -7.32 -1.42 -15.38
CA PHE A 441 -8.50 -1.98 -14.74
C PHE A 441 -9.48 -0.94 -14.18
N MET A 442 -9.12 0.35 -14.17
CA MET A 442 -9.99 1.44 -13.69
C MET A 442 -11.38 1.43 -14.33
N LYS A 443 -11.44 1.14 -15.62
CA LYS A 443 -12.71 1.07 -16.39
C LYS A 443 -13.59 -0.13 -16.02
N LEU A 444 -13.05 -1.14 -15.33
CA LEU A 444 -13.84 -2.24 -14.80
C LEU A 444 -14.55 -1.84 -13.50
N GLN A 445 -13.89 -0.98 -12.72
CA GLN A 445 -14.35 -0.56 -11.38
C GLN A 445 -15.27 0.67 -11.44
N HIS A 446 -14.98 1.62 -12.30
CA HIS A 446 -15.62 2.94 -12.33
C HIS A 446 -16.30 3.22 -13.65
N SER A 447 -17.44 3.92 -13.62
CA SER A 447 -18.07 4.45 -14.81
C SER A 447 -17.20 5.53 -15.46
N LYS A 448 -17.48 5.82 -16.73
CA LYS A 448 -16.80 6.88 -17.47
C LYS A 448 -16.95 8.23 -16.77
N GLU A 449 -18.16 8.53 -16.29
CA GLU A 449 -18.51 9.79 -15.63
C GLU A 449 -17.73 9.94 -14.30
N ALA A 450 -17.57 8.84 -13.54
CA ALA A 450 -16.78 8.85 -12.31
C ALA A 450 -15.29 9.13 -12.60
N ILE A 451 -14.72 8.52 -13.65
CA ILE A 451 -13.34 8.79 -14.08
C ILE A 451 -13.17 10.24 -14.52
N GLU A 452 -14.11 10.77 -15.32
CA GLU A 452 -14.10 12.16 -15.79
C GLU A 452 -14.21 13.16 -14.61
N ALA A 453 -15.03 12.86 -13.60
CA ALA A 453 -15.12 13.67 -12.38
C ALA A 453 -13.79 13.70 -11.62
N MET A 454 -13.14 12.56 -11.42
CA MET A 454 -11.82 12.50 -10.78
C MET A 454 -10.75 13.27 -11.59
N GLN A 455 -10.77 13.17 -12.91
CA GLN A 455 -9.88 13.93 -13.80
C GLN A 455 -10.13 15.44 -13.71
N SER A 456 -11.40 15.86 -13.56
CA SER A 456 -11.75 17.27 -13.36
C SER A 456 -11.19 17.84 -12.05
N VAL A 457 -11.22 17.05 -10.96
CA VAL A 457 -10.58 17.42 -9.68
C VAL A 457 -9.06 17.58 -9.88
N LYS A 458 -8.41 16.63 -10.56
CA LYS A 458 -6.99 16.71 -10.90
C LYS A 458 -6.68 17.97 -11.70
N GLN A 459 -7.46 18.29 -12.74
CA GLN A 459 -7.27 19.46 -13.59
C GLN A 459 -7.45 20.78 -12.79
N ALA A 460 -8.37 20.82 -11.84
CA ALA A 460 -8.60 22.01 -11.00
C ALA A 460 -7.41 22.30 -10.07
N LEU A 461 -6.80 21.27 -9.47
CA LEU A 461 -5.69 21.41 -8.50
C LEU A 461 -4.30 21.44 -9.16
N ASP A 462 -4.18 20.88 -10.36
CA ASP A 462 -2.93 20.83 -11.15
C ASP A 462 -3.21 21.10 -12.63
N PRO A 463 -3.51 22.34 -13.03
CA PRO A 463 -3.89 22.68 -14.40
C PRO A 463 -2.82 22.39 -15.44
N LYS A 464 -1.55 22.38 -15.05
CA LYS A 464 -0.41 22.06 -15.94
C LYS A 464 -0.03 20.57 -15.94
N GLY A 465 -0.61 19.77 -15.04
CA GLY A 465 -0.35 18.34 -14.96
C GLY A 465 1.06 17.97 -14.54
N ILE A 466 1.72 18.80 -13.74
CA ILE A 466 3.10 18.56 -13.33
C ILE A 466 3.24 17.54 -12.20
N LEU A 467 2.19 17.36 -11.35
CA LEU A 467 2.26 16.49 -10.19
C LEU A 467 2.03 15.03 -10.57
N ASN A 468 3.04 14.23 -10.36
CA ASN A 468 3.08 12.78 -10.57
C ASN A 468 2.36 12.33 -11.86
N PRO A 469 2.71 12.89 -13.02
CA PRO A 469 2.00 12.58 -14.27
C PRO A 469 2.18 11.12 -14.66
N GLY A 470 1.23 10.61 -15.47
CA GLY A 470 1.21 9.22 -15.92
C GLY A 470 0.60 8.24 -14.91
N LYS A 471 0.15 8.69 -13.72
CA LYS A 471 -0.47 7.83 -12.69
C LYS A 471 -1.99 7.93 -12.71
N ILE A 472 -2.65 6.85 -12.25
CA ILE A 472 -4.10 6.73 -12.00
C ILE A 472 -4.95 6.81 -13.26
N PHE A 473 -4.77 7.81 -14.12
CA PHE A 473 -5.69 8.10 -15.23
C PHE A 473 -5.14 7.82 -16.62
N HIS A 474 -3.82 7.61 -16.73
CA HIS A 474 -3.17 7.46 -18.05
C HIS A 474 -2.87 5.99 -18.33
N PRO A 475 -3.31 5.45 -19.48
CA PRO A 475 -2.98 4.10 -19.87
C PRO A 475 -1.47 3.85 -19.81
N PHE A 476 -1.08 2.78 -19.15
CA PHE A 476 0.30 2.34 -19.03
C PHE A 476 0.35 0.82 -19.15
N GLU A 477 1.11 0.33 -20.10
CA GLU A 477 1.23 -1.10 -20.36
C GLU A 477 2.50 -1.63 -19.63
N VAL A 478 2.31 -2.02 -18.37
CA VAL A 478 3.40 -2.53 -17.50
C VAL A 478 4.22 -3.63 -18.20
N TRP A 479 3.56 -4.45 -19.03
CA TRP A 479 4.15 -5.59 -19.71
C TRP A 479 5.09 -5.24 -20.86
N GLU A 480 5.05 -4.00 -21.34
CA GLU A 480 5.95 -3.49 -22.39
C GLU A 480 7.26 -2.98 -21.81
N HIS A 481 7.35 -2.87 -20.47
CA HIS A 481 8.53 -2.37 -19.78
C HIS A 481 9.27 -3.50 -19.06
N PRO A 482 10.60 -3.61 -19.23
CA PRO A 482 11.38 -4.60 -18.51
C PRO A 482 11.45 -4.24 -17.03
N THR A 483 11.34 -5.25 -16.18
CA THR A 483 11.65 -5.09 -14.75
C THR A 483 13.15 -5.20 -14.55
N ILE A 484 13.69 -4.37 -13.66
CA ILE A 484 15.10 -4.40 -13.30
C ILE A 484 15.33 -5.26 -12.05
N ASP A 485 16.44 -5.97 -12.05
CA ASP A 485 16.91 -6.72 -10.87
C ASP A 485 17.84 -5.83 -10.05
N LYS A 486 17.24 -4.97 -9.24
CA LYS A 486 17.96 -4.06 -8.34
C LYS A 486 17.61 -4.40 -6.90
N LYS A 487 18.63 -4.65 -6.07
CA LYS A 487 18.42 -4.86 -4.63
C LYS A 487 17.84 -3.61 -3.99
N MET A 488 16.69 -3.77 -3.36
CA MET A 488 15.99 -2.70 -2.66
C MET A 488 16.17 -2.86 -1.15
N PRO A 489 15.97 -1.80 -0.33
CA PRO A 489 16.14 -1.86 1.13
C PRO A 489 15.28 -2.92 1.84
N TRP A 490 14.23 -3.39 1.20
CA TRP A 490 13.31 -4.42 1.71
C TRP A 490 13.53 -5.82 1.13
N ASP A 491 14.52 -6.01 0.27
CA ASP A 491 14.91 -7.33 -0.23
C ASP A 491 15.87 -7.98 0.79
N HIS A 492 15.45 -9.06 1.38
CA HIS A 492 16.19 -9.80 2.39
C HIS A 492 16.77 -11.09 1.81
#